data_5addbf2d78e01378fc922254c14731b4
#
_entry.id   5addbf2d78e01378fc922254c14731b4
#
_cell.length_a   1.000
_cell.length_b   1.000
_cell.length_c   1.000
_cell.angle_alpha   90.00
_cell.angle_beta   90.00
_cell.angle_gamma   90.00
#
_symmetry.space_group_name_H-M   'P 1'
#
loop_
_entity.id
_entity.type
_entity.pdbx_description
1 polymer ?
#
loop_
_entity_poly.entity_id
_entity_poly.type
_entity_poly.pdbx_seq_one_letter_code
_entity_poly.pdbx_strand_id
1 'polypeptide(L)'
;MKRRVMACAWAAAAGCLAGAAWADPPAGFDARVEQIRAAVGVPGLAVTIVENGRVTLARGYGIRQLGQDAPVDADTIFQLGSVGKAFTTAALAVLVDRGQIAWDDPVTQHVPWFQMYDPWVTREMTVLDLLVHRSGLGLGAGDLMFVPRSTLTRAETVRRLRYIRPATSFRSAYAYDNVLYVVAGQLIEEVSGKPWERFVREDVLIPAGMRTATSDRAMRRRTTNRAWPHARRDGPMHGMGTQEVLDDSGQAEFDPELGANAAPAGGVAASANDMGRWIAIQLARGALPEGSGRLFSEAASRQMWTPRVHLPISPAPGPAAAATPQFNGYALGWNERDYRGHRLLMHTGAVFGAQAVIVLIPGRNVGFSVAINCEDGEAALGIAYELLDHYLDQPRYDWAAAWQEVVRQRDERAVALLKQQTSTPARVGPSLPLERYAGAFADAWYGPMAITHHEGRLTMDFKQTPGMSGELRHWQYDTFRVEWRDRLIEPAYVTFSLQADGSIDRIRMRAVSPLADFSFDYQDLDFRPAKK
;
A
#
# COMPACT_ATOMS: atom_id res chain seq x y z
N MET A 1 82.86 34.18 20.02
CA MET A 1 81.89 33.06 19.76
C MET A 1 80.55 33.48 20.33
N LYS A 2 79.61 33.90 19.47
CA LYS A 2 78.23 34.36 19.89
C LYS A 2 77.22 33.26 19.46
N ARG A 3 76.59 32.60 20.44
CA ARG A 3 75.49 31.66 20.19
C ARG A 3 74.23 32.44 19.93
N ARG A 4 73.59 32.28 18.76
CA ARG A 4 72.25 32.73 18.45
C ARG A 4 71.25 31.69 18.93
N VAL A 5 70.33 32.09 19.80
CA VAL A 5 69.15 31.30 20.21
C VAL A 5 68.04 31.61 19.22
N MET A 6 67.56 30.56 18.57
CA MET A 6 66.42 30.64 17.64
C MET A 6 65.13 30.34 18.43
N ALA A 7 64.24 31.29 18.54
CA ALA A 7 62.93 31.14 19.15
C ALA A 7 61.95 30.63 18.10
N CYS A 8 61.42 29.38 18.30
CA CYS A 8 60.31 28.84 17.51
C CYS A 8 59.00 29.42 18.04
N ALA A 9 58.30 30.21 17.23
CA ALA A 9 56.93 30.60 17.50
C ALA A 9 55.97 29.50 17.04
N TRP A 10 55.20 28.97 17.98
CA TRP A 10 54.10 28.09 17.72
C TRP A 10 52.86 28.94 17.37
N ALA A 11 52.43 28.91 16.09
CA ALA A 11 51.13 29.44 15.69
C ALA A 11 50.07 28.40 16.03
N ALA A 12 49.23 28.70 17.02
CA ALA A 12 48.03 27.92 17.32
C ALA A 12 47.00 28.16 16.22
N ALA A 13 46.81 27.17 15.34
CA ALA A 13 45.68 27.15 14.40
C ALA A 13 44.41 26.82 15.18
N ALA A 14 43.63 27.81 15.48
CA ALA A 14 42.26 27.65 15.93
C ALA A 14 41.45 27.11 14.76
N GLY A 15 41.27 25.78 14.70
CA GLY A 15 40.32 25.14 13.79
C GLY A 15 38.91 25.53 14.19
N CYS A 16 38.25 26.38 13.41
CA CYS A 16 36.82 26.55 13.47
C CYS A 16 36.18 25.19 13.14
N LEU A 17 35.76 24.47 14.15
CA LEU A 17 34.74 23.45 14.00
C LEU A 17 33.48 24.19 13.55
N ALA A 18 33.28 24.32 12.24
CA ALA A 18 31.98 24.64 11.69
C ALA A 18 31.06 23.49 12.13
N GLY A 19 30.32 23.72 13.21
CA GLY A 19 29.21 22.86 13.58
C GLY A 19 28.34 22.76 12.34
N ALA A 20 28.05 21.54 11.90
CA ALA A 20 27.08 21.30 10.84
C ALA A 20 25.81 22.05 11.25
N ALA A 21 25.49 23.12 10.54
CA ALA A 21 24.21 23.80 10.73
C ALA A 21 23.13 22.76 10.46
N TRP A 22 22.28 22.57 11.44
CA TRP A 22 21.12 21.69 11.31
C TRP A 22 20.25 22.28 10.20
N ALA A 23 19.90 21.49 9.21
CA ALA A 23 18.92 21.90 8.23
C ALA A 23 17.57 21.82 8.94
N ASP A 24 17.08 22.90 9.48
CA ASP A 24 15.71 22.99 9.99
C ASP A 24 14.71 22.74 8.84
N PRO A 25 13.46 22.34 9.14
CA PRO A 25 12.39 22.30 8.14
C PRO A 25 12.37 23.61 7.32
N PRO A 26 12.00 23.56 6.03
CA PRO A 26 12.04 24.75 5.18
C PRO A 26 11.35 25.95 5.84
N ALA A 27 11.92 27.14 5.74
CA ALA A 27 11.27 28.36 6.25
C ALA A 27 9.87 28.51 5.66
N GLY A 28 8.86 28.75 6.52
CA GLY A 28 7.46 28.84 6.11
C GLY A 28 6.80 27.50 5.75
N PHE A 29 7.41 26.36 6.13
CA PHE A 29 6.92 25.03 5.80
C PHE A 29 5.48 24.78 6.24
N ASP A 30 5.11 25.16 7.46
CA ASP A 30 3.74 24.99 7.97
C ASP A 30 2.70 25.70 7.09
N ALA A 31 2.97 26.94 6.71
CA ALA A 31 2.08 27.70 5.82
C ALA A 31 1.98 27.06 4.43
N ARG A 32 3.10 26.49 3.93
CA ARG A 32 3.11 25.77 2.65
C ARG A 32 2.30 24.48 2.71
N VAL A 33 2.44 23.69 3.77
CA VAL A 33 1.65 22.45 3.97
C VAL A 33 0.16 22.77 4.03
N GLU A 34 -0.25 23.81 4.78
CA GLU A 34 -1.65 24.23 4.83
C GLU A 34 -2.17 24.72 3.48
N GLN A 35 -1.35 25.44 2.72
CA GLN A 35 -1.69 25.85 1.36
C GLN A 35 -1.96 24.64 0.46
N ILE A 36 -1.08 23.64 0.49
CA ILE A 36 -1.23 22.39 -0.30
C ILE A 36 -2.48 21.63 0.14
N ARG A 37 -2.66 21.45 1.47
CA ARG A 37 -3.81 20.78 2.05
C ARG A 37 -5.13 21.39 1.59
N ALA A 38 -5.22 22.72 1.67
CA ALA A 38 -6.42 23.44 1.26
C ALA A 38 -6.66 23.40 -0.25
N ALA A 39 -5.60 23.53 -1.06
CA ALA A 39 -5.69 23.53 -2.53
C ALA A 39 -6.17 22.17 -3.09
N VAL A 40 -5.73 21.06 -2.50
CA VAL A 40 -6.14 19.70 -2.89
C VAL A 40 -7.49 19.33 -2.26
N GLY A 41 -7.82 19.91 -1.10
CA GLY A 41 -9.02 19.58 -0.33
C GLY A 41 -8.84 18.40 0.62
N VAL A 42 -7.61 18.17 1.10
CA VAL A 42 -7.31 17.13 2.09
C VAL A 42 -7.90 17.52 3.44
N PRO A 43 -8.76 16.68 4.08
CA PRO A 43 -9.34 17.01 5.38
C PRO A 43 -8.27 17.15 6.47
N GLY A 44 -7.36 16.19 6.56
CA GLY A 44 -6.30 16.19 7.56
C GLY A 44 -5.07 15.42 7.11
N LEU A 45 -3.91 15.83 7.58
CA LEU A 45 -2.63 15.18 7.32
C LEU A 45 -1.66 15.32 8.48
N ALA A 46 -0.65 14.48 8.50
CA ALA A 46 0.45 14.55 9.45
C ALA A 46 1.79 14.45 8.73
N VAL A 47 2.76 15.25 9.14
CA VAL A 47 4.13 15.27 8.62
C VAL A 47 5.11 14.97 9.73
N THR A 48 6.09 14.14 9.41
CA THR A 48 7.24 13.85 10.27
C THR A 48 8.52 14.09 9.53
N ILE A 49 9.51 14.73 10.18
CA ILE A 49 10.87 14.92 9.66
C ILE A 49 11.86 14.50 10.73
N VAL A 50 12.86 13.73 10.32
CA VAL A 50 13.98 13.27 11.16
C VAL A 50 15.28 13.65 10.49
N GLU A 51 16.15 14.35 11.21
CA GLU A 51 17.46 14.79 10.76
C GLU A 51 18.52 14.35 11.76
N ASN A 52 19.55 13.68 11.27
CA ASN A 52 20.66 13.23 12.10
C ASN A 52 20.22 12.46 13.37
N GLY A 53 19.20 11.60 13.20
CA GLY A 53 18.64 10.78 14.27
C GLY A 53 17.71 11.50 15.25
N ARG A 54 17.37 12.78 15.00
CA ARG A 54 16.46 13.58 15.84
C ARG A 54 15.20 13.94 15.07
N VAL A 55 14.05 13.84 15.72
CA VAL A 55 12.79 14.35 15.17
C VAL A 55 12.82 15.88 15.23
N THR A 56 12.85 16.53 14.07
CA THR A 56 12.84 18.00 13.95
C THR A 56 11.44 18.53 13.68
N LEU A 57 10.55 17.68 13.14
CA LEU A 57 9.13 17.99 13.00
C LEU A 57 8.31 16.71 13.23
N ALA A 58 7.25 16.81 14.07
CA ALA A 58 6.15 15.88 14.13
C ALA A 58 4.88 16.71 14.33
N ARG A 59 4.04 16.84 13.29
CA ARG A 59 2.91 17.78 13.33
C ARG A 59 1.73 17.29 12.51
N GLY A 60 0.52 17.57 13.05
CA GLY A 60 -0.75 17.41 12.37
C GLY A 60 -1.28 18.73 11.81
N TYR A 61 -2.08 18.64 10.74
CA TYR A 61 -2.73 19.76 10.07
C TYR A 61 -4.15 19.38 9.69
N GLY A 62 -5.07 20.34 9.71
CA GLY A 62 -6.48 20.10 9.40
C GLY A 62 -7.23 19.31 10.47
N ILE A 63 -8.21 18.53 10.07
CA ILE A 63 -9.18 17.87 10.94
C ILE A 63 -9.18 16.34 10.74
N ARG A 64 -9.52 15.62 11.81
CA ARG A 64 -9.57 14.15 11.80
C ARG A 64 -10.74 13.60 11.00
N GLN A 65 -11.84 14.36 10.93
CA GLN A 65 -13.08 13.92 10.27
C GLN A 65 -13.85 15.16 9.76
N LEU A 66 -14.30 15.12 8.51
CA LEU A 66 -15.17 16.16 7.96
C LEU A 66 -16.46 16.26 8.77
N GLY A 67 -16.89 17.51 9.02
CA GLY A 67 -18.09 17.80 9.81
C GLY A 67 -17.86 17.79 11.33
N GLN A 68 -16.60 17.62 11.79
CA GLN A 68 -16.23 17.71 13.21
C GLN A 68 -15.02 18.61 13.40
N ASP A 69 -15.00 19.39 14.49
CA ASP A 69 -13.92 20.34 14.82
C ASP A 69 -12.76 19.67 15.60
N ALA A 70 -12.49 18.41 15.32
CA ALA A 70 -11.43 17.67 16.00
C ALA A 70 -10.12 17.77 15.20
N PRO A 71 -9.10 18.56 15.67
CA PRO A 71 -7.89 18.77 14.92
C PRO A 71 -7.04 17.49 14.84
N VAL A 72 -6.24 17.39 13.78
CA VAL A 72 -5.13 16.45 13.69
C VAL A 72 -3.98 17.00 14.52
N ASP A 73 -3.38 16.16 15.37
CA ASP A 73 -2.17 16.47 16.14
C ASP A 73 -1.05 15.45 15.86
N ALA A 74 0.08 15.60 16.55
CA ALA A 74 1.25 14.72 16.36
C ALA A 74 1.01 13.29 16.83
N ASP A 75 0.00 13.02 17.64
CA ASP A 75 -0.36 11.71 18.18
C ASP A 75 -1.60 11.10 17.48
N THR A 76 -2.20 11.81 16.53
CA THR A 76 -3.29 11.29 15.70
C THR A 76 -2.78 10.15 14.82
N ILE A 77 -3.37 8.95 14.95
CA ILE A 77 -2.96 7.80 14.16
C ILE A 77 -3.63 7.79 12.79
N PHE A 78 -2.84 7.49 11.76
CA PHE A 78 -3.26 7.32 10.36
C PHE A 78 -3.02 5.89 9.91
N GLN A 79 -3.86 5.37 9.04
CA GLN A 79 -3.60 4.12 8.33
C GLN A 79 -2.46 4.34 7.33
N LEU A 80 -1.44 3.47 7.38
CA LEU A 80 -0.22 3.63 6.58
C LEU A 80 -0.26 2.87 5.25
N GLY A 81 -1.26 1.99 5.05
CA GLY A 81 -1.30 1.14 3.87
C GLY A 81 0.02 0.39 3.68
N SER A 82 0.48 0.30 2.46
CA SER A 82 1.68 -0.49 2.10
C SER A 82 3.01 0.02 2.71
N VAL A 83 3.07 1.22 3.30
CA VAL A 83 4.21 1.61 4.17
C VAL A 83 4.37 0.60 5.32
N GLY A 84 3.27 -0.05 5.71
CA GLY A 84 3.24 -1.13 6.69
C GLY A 84 4.08 -2.37 6.34
N LYS A 85 4.42 -2.60 5.05
CA LYS A 85 5.26 -3.73 4.62
C LYS A 85 6.63 -3.74 5.29
N ALA A 86 7.20 -2.57 5.53
CA ALA A 86 8.47 -2.44 6.23
C ALA A 86 8.42 -2.97 7.68
N PHE A 87 7.26 -2.92 8.34
CA PHE A 87 7.09 -3.48 9.69
C PHE A 87 7.00 -5.02 9.67
N THR A 88 6.33 -5.59 8.67
CA THR A 88 6.32 -7.05 8.46
C THR A 88 7.73 -7.57 8.16
N THR A 89 8.48 -6.84 7.32
CA THR A 89 9.88 -7.17 7.04
C THR A 89 10.74 -7.06 8.30
N ALA A 90 10.56 -6.03 9.13
CA ALA A 90 11.28 -5.89 10.40
C ALA A 90 10.92 -7.02 11.38
N ALA A 91 9.67 -7.46 11.42
CA ALA A 91 9.26 -8.62 12.21
C ALA A 91 10.00 -9.90 11.79
N LEU A 92 10.14 -10.14 10.48
CA LEU A 92 10.96 -11.24 9.97
C LEU A 92 12.45 -11.04 10.31
N ALA A 93 12.97 -9.81 10.21
CA ALA A 93 14.35 -9.51 10.59
C ALA A 93 14.63 -9.82 12.07
N VAL A 94 13.68 -9.56 12.97
CA VAL A 94 13.76 -9.96 14.38
C VAL A 94 13.83 -11.49 14.54
N LEU A 95 13.06 -12.25 13.76
CA LEU A 95 13.13 -13.70 13.76
C LEU A 95 14.45 -14.22 13.19
N VAL A 96 14.98 -13.57 12.15
CA VAL A 96 16.32 -13.89 11.60
C VAL A 96 17.42 -13.64 12.62
N ASP A 97 17.40 -12.50 13.32
CA ASP A 97 18.40 -12.16 14.34
C ASP A 97 18.33 -13.10 15.55
N ARG A 98 17.16 -13.70 15.80
CA ARG A 98 16.97 -14.74 16.84
C ARG A 98 17.39 -16.14 16.36
N GLY A 99 17.82 -16.29 15.10
CA GLY A 99 18.19 -17.58 14.50
C GLY A 99 17.00 -18.54 14.32
N GLN A 100 15.77 -18.03 14.30
CA GLN A 100 14.56 -18.84 14.15
C GLN A 100 14.24 -19.11 12.68
N ILE A 101 14.67 -18.24 11.78
CA ILE A 101 14.56 -18.36 10.31
C ILE A 101 15.80 -17.77 9.64
N ALA A 102 16.02 -18.12 8.35
CA ALA A 102 16.94 -17.42 7.47
C ALA A 102 16.19 -16.83 6.27
N TRP A 103 16.73 -15.77 5.64
CA TRP A 103 16.10 -15.15 4.47
C TRP A 103 15.97 -16.10 3.28
N ASP A 104 16.88 -17.04 3.15
CA ASP A 104 16.94 -18.05 2.09
C ASP A 104 16.30 -19.40 2.46
N ASP A 105 15.71 -19.52 3.64
CA ASP A 105 14.93 -20.70 4.01
C ASP A 105 13.77 -20.87 3.03
N PRO A 106 13.51 -22.10 2.54
CA PRO A 106 12.27 -22.40 1.83
C PRO A 106 11.05 -22.10 2.71
N VAL A 107 10.03 -21.44 2.16
CA VAL A 107 8.78 -21.17 2.89
C VAL A 107 8.17 -22.45 3.46
N THR A 108 8.27 -23.56 2.71
CA THR A 108 7.75 -24.87 3.13
C THR A 108 8.42 -25.47 4.36
N GLN A 109 9.62 -24.99 4.74
CA GLN A 109 10.28 -25.39 5.98
C GLN A 109 9.50 -24.90 7.21
N HIS A 110 8.92 -23.71 7.13
CA HIS A 110 8.21 -23.04 8.23
C HIS A 110 6.69 -23.15 8.11
N VAL A 111 6.18 -23.26 6.87
CA VAL A 111 4.76 -23.43 6.54
C VAL A 111 4.63 -24.68 5.66
N PRO A 112 4.66 -25.91 6.23
CA PRO A 112 4.73 -27.16 5.44
C PRO A 112 3.55 -27.38 4.47
N TRP A 113 2.43 -26.73 4.72
CA TRP A 113 1.22 -26.81 3.90
C TRP A 113 1.12 -25.69 2.86
N PHE A 114 2.12 -24.79 2.77
CA PHE A 114 2.22 -23.76 1.73
C PHE A 114 2.34 -24.39 0.36
N GLN A 115 1.62 -23.84 -0.61
CA GLN A 115 1.66 -24.33 -1.98
C GLN A 115 1.33 -23.22 -2.97
N MET A 116 2.17 -23.03 -3.97
CA MET A 116 1.91 -22.24 -5.17
C MET A 116 1.30 -23.14 -6.26
N TYR A 117 0.83 -22.52 -7.35
CA TYR A 117 0.28 -23.26 -8.49
C TYR A 117 1.29 -24.27 -9.07
N ASP A 118 2.53 -23.85 -9.24
CA ASP A 118 3.63 -24.70 -9.70
C ASP A 118 4.33 -25.39 -8.52
N PRO A 119 4.41 -26.73 -8.48
CA PRO A 119 5.12 -27.46 -7.42
C PRO A 119 6.62 -27.13 -7.33
N TRP A 120 7.26 -26.77 -8.45
CA TRP A 120 8.66 -26.34 -8.44
C TRP A 120 8.79 -24.98 -7.73
N VAL A 121 7.96 -24.00 -8.08
CA VAL A 121 7.93 -22.70 -7.39
C VAL A 121 7.65 -22.88 -5.90
N THR A 122 6.77 -23.80 -5.53
CA THR A 122 6.47 -24.12 -4.11
C THR A 122 7.73 -24.51 -3.33
N ARG A 123 8.60 -25.35 -3.92
CA ARG A 123 9.84 -25.81 -3.28
C ARG A 123 10.92 -24.73 -3.23
N GLU A 124 11.00 -23.90 -4.27
CA GLU A 124 12.07 -22.91 -4.45
C GLU A 124 11.78 -21.55 -3.81
N MET A 125 10.52 -21.29 -3.42
CA MET A 125 10.13 -20.02 -2.83
C MET A 125 10.74 -19.87 -1.44
N THR A 126 11.52 -18.81 -1.26
CA THR A 126 12.19 -18.49 0.01
C THR A 126 11.43 -17.41 0.78
N VAL A 127 11.76 -17.23 2.07
CA VAL A 127 11.26 -16.14 2.90
C VAL A 127 11.48 -14.79 2.22
N LEU A 128 12.67 -14.58 1.62
CA LEU A 128 13.01 -13.38 0.86
C LEU A 128 12.07 -13.14 -0.33
N ASP A 129 11.74 -14.20 -1.09
CA ASP A 129 10.87 -14.08 -2.27
C ASP A 129 9.45 -13.60 -1.94
N LEU A 130 8.98 -13.84 -0.70
CA LEU A 130 7.68 -13.34 -0.23
C LEU A 130 7.61 -11.80 -0.19
N LEU A 131 8.77 -11.12 -0.14
CA LEU A 131 8.85 -9.70 0.16
C LEU A 131 9.18 -8.81 -1.05
N VAL A 132 9.48 -9.40 -2.21
CA VAL A 132 10.12 -8.66 -3.30
C VAL A 132 9.36 -8.66 -4.63
N HIS A 133 8.12 -9.17 -4.64
CA HIS A 133 7.21 -9.06 -5.80
C HIS A 133 7.76 -9.67 -7.11
N ARG A 134 8.42 -10.84 -7.01
CA ARG A 134 8.97 -11.58 -8.18
C ARG A 134 8.50 -13.02 -8.24
N SER A 135 7.34 -13.28 -7.66
CA SER A 135 6.77 -14.62 -7.51
C SER A 135 6.34 -15.31 -8.82
N GLY A 136 6.15 -14.51 -9.87
CA GLY A 136 5.50 -14.93 -11.10
C GLY A 136 3.99 -14.69 -11.13
N LEU A 137 3.37 -14.31 -9.99
CA LEU A 137 1.98 -13.87 -9.97
C LEU A 137 1.81 -12.57 -10.76
N GLY A 138 0.59 -12.31 -11.22
CA GLY A 138 0.23 -11.04 -11.84
C GLY A 138 0.11 -9.89 -10.82
N LEU A 139 0.07 -8.66 -11.32
CA LEU A 139 -0.16 -7.46 -10.51
C LEU A 139 -1.48 -7.59 -9.75
N GLY A 140 -1.43 -7.54 -8.41
CA GLY A 140 -2.60 -7.64 -7.54
C GLY A 140 -3.27 -9.02 -7.49
N ALA A 141 -2.66 -10.06 -8.08
CA ALA A 141 -3.28 -11.38 -8.15
C ALA A 141 -3.67 -11.91 -6.76
N GLY A 142 -4.94 -12.24 -6.60
CA GLY A 142 -5.52 -12.71 -5.34
C GLY A 142 -5.98 -11.63 -4.37
N ASP A 143 -5.83 -10.35 -4.69
CA ASP A 143 -6.19 -9.24 -3.81
C ASP A 143 -7.70 -9.20 -3.50
N LEU A 144 -8.57 -9.68 -4.40
CA LEU A 144 -10.01 -9.83 -4.12
C LEU A 144 -10.32 -10.73 -2.91
N MET A 145 -9.37 -11.51 -2.42
CA MET A 145 -9.54 -12.27 -1.17
C MET A 145 -9.52 -11.39 0.08
N PHE A 146 -9.21 -10.09 -0.05
CA PHE A 146 -9.12 -9.14 1.07
C PHE A 146 -9.35 -7.67 0.71
N VAL A 147 -9.48 -7.33 -0.55
CA VAL A 147 -9.87 -6.01 -1.08
C VAL A 147 -11.04 -6.21 -2.06
N PRO A 148 -12.26 -5.91 -1.68
CA PRO A 148 -12.76 -5.50 -0.39
C PRO A 148 -12.60 -6.59 0.69
N ARG A 149 -12.83 -6.20 1.94
CA ARG A 149 -12.77 -7.13 3.08
C ARG A 149 -13.61 -8.39 2.86
N SER A 150 -12.99 -9.55 3.03
CA SER A 150 -13.65 -10.85 2.98
C SER A 150 -13.77 -11.52 4.35
N THR A 151 -14.48 -12.64 4.39
CA THR A 151 -14.59 -13.50 5.57
C THR A 151 -13.47 -14.54 5.69
N LEU A 152 -12.53 -14.55 4.72
CA LEU A 152 -11.42 -15.49 4.72
C LEU A 152 -10.41 -15.20 5.84
N THR A 153 -9.96 -16.26 6.46
CA THR A 153 -8.81 -16.22 7.37
C THR A 153 -7.50 -16.10 6.57
N ARG A 154 -6.41 -15.71 7.25
CA ARG A 154 -5.07 -15.65 6.66
C ARG A 154 -4.64 -17.01 6.11
N ALA A 155 -4.80 -18.08 6.89
CA ALA A 155 -4.49 -19.44 6.48
C ALA A 155 -5.31 -19.89 5.26
N GLU A 156 -6.59 -19.57 5.19
CA GLU A 156 -7.42 -19.88 4.01
C GLU A 156 -6.94 -19.13 2.77
N THR A 157 -6.59 -17.85 2.91
CA THR A 157 -6.02 -17.04 1.81
C THR A 157 -4.73 -17.69 1.29
N VAL A 158 -3.80 -18.08 2.18
CA VAL A 158 -2.55 -18.75 1.81
C VAL A 158 -2.82 -20.08 1.11
N ARG A 159 -3.78 -20.89 1.59
CA ARG A 159 -4.12 -22.19 0.96
C ARG A 159 -4.66 -22.03 -0.47
N ARG A 160 -5.22 -20.89 -0.83
CA ARG A 160 -5.82 -20.63 -2.14
C ARG A 160 -4.79 -20.26 -3.22
N LEU A 161 -3.58 -19.86 -2.85
CA LEU A 161 -2.50 -19.53 -3.79
C LEU A 161 -2.22 -20.66 -4.80
N ARG A 162 -2.41 -21.91 -4.40
CA ARG A 162 -2.25 -23.08 -5.28
C ARG A 162 -3.13 -23.08 -6.53
N TYR A 163 -4.17 -22.26 -6.54
CA TYR A 163 -5.12 -22.16 -7.65
C TYR A 163 -4.89 -20.91 -8.51
N ILE A 164 -4.05 -19.98 -8.07
CA ILE A 164 -3.75 -18.75 -8.82
C ILE A 164 -2.64 -19.05 -9.82
N ARG A 165 -2.98 -18.97 -11.10
CA ARG A 165 -2.03 -19.22 -12.19
C ARG A 165 -1.00 -18.11 -12.28
N PRO A 166 0.29 -18.41 -12.50
CA PRO A 166 1.29 -17.39 -12.72
C PRO A 166 1.06 -16.66 -14.05
N ALA A 167 1.37 -15.38 -14.07
CA ALA A 167 1.39 -14.53 -15.27
C ALA A 167 2.76 -14.56 -15.97
N THR A 168 3.83 -14.80 -15.21
CA THR A 168 5.21 -14.87 -15.68
C THR A 168 5.96 -16.03 -15.02
N SER A 169 7.18 -16.30 -15.47
CA SER A 169 8.05 -17.27 -14.79
C SER A 169 8.51 -16.74 -13.43
N PHE A 170 8.73 -17.66 -12.49
CA PHE A 170 9.25 -17.35 -11.16
C PHE A 170 10.58 -16.58 -11.24
N ARG A 171 10.70 -15.50 -10.47
CA ARG A 171 11.87 -14.60 -10.41
C ARG A 171 12.23 -13.88 -11.72
N SER A 172 11.38 -13.92 -12.75
CA SER A 172 11.69 -13.34 -14.07
C SER A 172 11.25 -11.89 -14.25
N ALA A 173 10.23 -11.45 -13.51
CA ALA A 173 9.66 -10.12 -13.63
C ALA A 173 9.15 -9.61 -12.29
N TYR A 174 9.04 -8.28 -12.19
CA TYR A 174 8.36 -7.60 -11.09
C TYR A 174 6.87 -7.50 -11.38
N ALA A 175 6.04 -7.92 -10.43
CA ALA A 175 4.63 -7.62 -10.39
C ALA A 175 4.20 -7.50 -8.92
N TYR A 176 3.72 -6.32 -8.54
CA TYR A 176 3.36 -6.06 -7.15
C TYR A 176 2.24 -6.97 -6.69
N ASP A 177 2.48 -7.76 -5.65
CA ASP A 177 1.53 -8.69 -5.05
C ASP A 177 1.44 -8.50 -3.54
N ASN A 178 0.25 -8.25 -3.02
CA ASN A 178 0.02 -8.12 -1.58
C ASN A 178 -0.10 -9.51 -0.91
N VAL A 179 -0.57 -10.50 -1.65
CA VAL A 179 -0.90 -11.83 -1.11
C VAL A 179 0.33 -12.56 -0.56
N LEU A 180 1.55 -12.28 -1.05
CA LEU A 180 2.76 -12.89 -0.49
C LEU A 180 3.16 -12.26 0.85
N TYR A 181 2.79 -11.02 1.12
CA TYR A 181 2.89 -10.47 2.49
C TYR A 181 1.90 -11.14 3.45
N VAL A 182 0.74 -11.61 2.95
CA VAL A 182 -0.16 -12.47 3.75
C VAL A 182 0.55 -13.77 4.13
N VAL A 183 1.29 -14.39 3.20
CA VAL A 183 2.13 -15.57 3.49
C VAL A 183 3.22 -15.24 4.51
N ALA A 184 3.90 -14.10 4.37
CA ALA A 184 4.91 -13.65 5.33
C ALA A 184 4.32 -13.49 6.74
N GLY A 185 3.11 -12.94 6.85
CA GLY A 185 2.37 -12.87 8.12
C GLY A 185 2.04 -14.23 8.69
N GLN A 186 1.59 -15.17 7.86
CA GLN A 186 1.34 -16.55 8.28
C GLN A 186 2.62 -17.25 8.76
N LEU A 187 3.75 -17.02 8.07
CA LEU A 187 5.04 -17.59 8.46
C LEU A 187 5.47 -17.05 9.85
N ILE A 188 5.27 -15.76 10.11
CA ILE A 188 5.54 -15.18 11.44
C ILE A 188 4.68 -15.89 12.50
N GLU A 189 3.41 -16.18 12.22
CA GLU A 189 2.53 -16.90 13.15
C GLU A 189 3.01 -18.34 13.43
N GLU A 190 3.35 -19.08 12.37
CA GLU A 190 3.82 -20.48 12.51
C GLU A 190 5.12 -20.57 13.33
N VAL A 191 6.07 -19.66 13.08
CA VAL A 191 7.39 -19.66 13.75
C VAL A 191 7.30 -19.13 15.18
N SER A 192 6.55 -18.06 15.42
CA SER A 192 6.51 -17.39 16.71
C SER A 192 5.44 -17.93 17.66
N GLY A 193 4.43 -18.65 17.17
CA GLY A 193 3.24 -19.04 17.91
C GLY A 193 2.32 -17.88 18.30
N LYS A 194 2.55 -16.68 17.76
CA LYS A 194 1.75 -15.47 18.01
C LYS A 194 1.04 -15.03 16.72
N PRO A 195 -0.21 -14.58 16.77
CA PRO A 195 -0.81 -13.84 15.64
C PRO A 195 0.10 -12.70 15.20
N TRP A 196 0.16 -12.41 13.88
CA TRP A 196 1.01 -11.37 13.32
C TRP A 196 0.82 -10.01 14.01
N GLU A 197 -0.42 -9.64 14.29
CA GLU A 197 -0.79 -8.39 14.94
C GLU A 197 -0.14 -8.28 16.33
N ARG A 198 -0.16 -9.38 17.07
CA ARG A 198 0.44 -9.45 18.39
C ARG A 198 1.96 -9.43 18.31
N PHE A 199 2.55 -10.20 17.38
CA PHE A 199 4.00 -10.23 17.21
C PHE A 199 4.54 -8.84 16.84
N VAL A 200 3.95 -8.19 15.82
CA VAL A 200 4.37 -6.84 15.41
C VAL A 200 4.23 -5.86 16.56
N ARG A 201 3.14 -5.90 17.31
CA ARG A 201 2.97 -5.03 18.47
C ARG A 201 4.03 -5.26 19.54
N GLU A 202 4.24 -6.52 19.97
CA GLU A 202 5.11 -6.86 21.12
C GLU A 202 6.60 -6.84 20.78
N ASP A 203 6.96 -7.26 19.56
CA ASP A 203 8.36 -7.51 19.17
C ASP A 203 8.91 -6.40 18.22
N VAL A 204 8.05 -5.50 17.69
CA VAL A 204 8.46 -4.39 16.84
C VAL A 204 8.02 -3.03 17.38
N LEU A 205 6.71 -2.77 17.54
CA LEU A 205 6.20 -1.43 17.87
C LEU A 205 6.56 -0.99 19.28
N ILE A 206 6.35 -1.85 20.28
CA ILE A 206 6.67 -1.54 21.69
C ILE A 206 8.18 -1.33 21.87
N PRO A 207 9.07 -2.24 21.41
CA PRO A 207 10.50 -2.01 21.49
C PRO A 207 10.99 -0.76 20.76
N ALA A 208 10.35 -0.42 19.62
CA ALA A 208 10.65 0.81 18.88
C ALA A 208 10.19 2.09 19.61
N GLY A 209 9.44 1.98 20.71
CA GLY A 209 8.87 3.12 21.43
C GLY A 209 7.73 3.81 20.70
N MET A 210 7.07 3.13 19.75
CA MET A 210 5.91 3.61 18.98
C MET A 210 4.64 3.43 19.83
N ARG A 211 4.32 4.42 20.63
CA ARG A 211 3.35 4.30 21.74
C ARG A 211 1.90 4.31 21.28
N THR A 212 1.59 5.01 20.18
CA THR A 212 0.22 5.12 19.65
C THR A 212 -0.03 4.19 18.49
N ALA A 213 1.04 3.67 17.86
CA ALA A 213 0.95 2.77 16.72
C ALA A 213 0.26 1.45 17.06
N THR A 214 -0.47 0.92 16.09
CA THR A 214 -1.13 -0.37 16.21
C THR A 214 -1.09 -1.15 14.91
N SER A 215 -0.97 -2.46 15.04
CA SER A 215 -1.16 -3.46 13.97
C SER A 215 -2.52 -4.17 14.06
N ASP A 216 -3.33 -3.81 15.04
CA ASP A 216 -4.64 -4.40 15.31
C ASP A 216 -5.76 -3.42 14.97
N ARG A 217 -6.62 -3.83 14.03
CA ARG A 217 -7.78 -3.07 13.58
C ARG A 217 -8.76 -2.74 14.71
N ALA A 218 -9.02 -3.68 15.61
CA ALA A 218 -9.95 -3.46 16.70
C ALA A 218 -9.40 -2.45 17.71
N MET A 219 -8.08 -2.44 17.94
CA MET A 219 -7.42 -1.39 18.73
C MET A 219 -7.49 -0.04 18.03
N ARG A 220 -7.21 0.02 16.72
CA ARG A 220 -7.31 1.27 15.96
C ARG A 220 -8.70 1.89 16.08
N ARG A 221 -9.74 1.11 15.91
CA ARG A 221 -11.13 1.58 16.00
C ARG A 221 -11.52 2.10 17.38
N ARG A 222 -10.92 1.57 18.45
CA ARG A 222 -11.13 2.05 19.82
C ARG A 222 -10.34 3.32 20.15
N THR A 223 -9.33 3.65 19.35
CA THR A 223 -8.55 4.87 19.53
C THR A 223 -9.36 6.08 19.13
N THR A 224 -9.58 7.01 20.06
CA THR A 224 -10.34 8.23 19.81
C THR A 224 -9.55 9.24 18.99
N ASN A 225 -8.21 9.31 19.18
CA ASN A 225 -7.32 10.18 18.41
C ASN A 225 -6.86 9.45 17.14
N ARG A 226 -7.77 9.22 16.21
CA ARG A 226 -7.50 8.64 14.89
C ARG A 226 -8.05 9.49 13.78
N ALA A 227 -7.39 9.48 12.65
CA ALA A 227 -7.88 10.06 11.41
C ALA A 227 -8.92 9.13 10.79
N TRP A 228 -10.10 9.67 10.48
CA TRP A 228 -11.16 8.97 9.76
C TRP A 228 -10.83 8.96 8.27
N PRO A 229 -11.10 7.85 7.56
CA PRO A 229 -10.85 7.77 6.12
C PRO A 229 -11.88 8.58 5.33
N HIS A 230 -11.46 9.17 4.19
CA HIS A 230 -12.32 9.93 3.30
C HIS A 230 -12.06 9.56 1.84
N ALA A 231 -13.11 9.52 1.03
CA ALA A 231 -13.03 9.27 -0.41
C ALA A 231 -14.01 10.11 -1.22
N ARG A 232 -13.78 10.21 -2.52
CA ARG A 232 -14.66 10.85 -3.50
C ARG A 232 -15.42 9.76 -4.27
N ARG A 233 -16.75 9.70 -4.13
CA ARG A 233 -17.57 8.61 -4.69
C ARG A 233 -18.79 9.06 -5.49
N ASP A 234 -19.05 10.36 -5.56
CA ASP A 234 -20.21 10.94 -6.23
C ASP A 234 -19.91 11.43 -7.66
N GLY A 235 -18.67 11.30 -8.11
CA GLY A 235 -18.24 11.60 -9.47
C GLY A 235 -18.46 10.46 -10.47
N PRO A 236 -17.99 10.63 -11.71
CA PRO A 236 -18.16 9.64 -12.77
C PRO A 236 -17.37 8.33 -12.53
N MET A 237 -16.34 8.36 -11.69
CA MET A 237 -15.53 7.22 -11.26
C MET A 237 -15.11 7.43 -9.81
N HIS A 238 -14.72 6.35 -9.14
CA HIS A 238 -14.11 6.42 -7.81
C HIS A 238 -12.89 7.35 -7.82
N GLY A 239 -12.68 8.11 -6.75
CA GLY A 239 -11.65 9.14 -6.67
C GLY A 239 -12.06 10.50 -7.24
N MET A 240 -13.27 10.65 -7.80
CA MET A 240 -13.79 11.89 -8.36
C MET A 240 -15.03 12.37 -7.62
N GLY A 241 -15.25 13.69 -7.61
CA GLY A 241 -16.40 14.34 -6.98
C GLY A 241 -16.09 14.96 -5.63
N THR A 242 -17.02 14.86 -4.69
CA THR A 242 -16.95 15.50 -3.37
C THR A 242 -16.32 14.56 -2.34
N GLN A 243 -15.51 15.10 -1.45
CA GLN A 243 -14.89 14.36 -0.36
C GLN A 243 -15.96 13.96 0.67
N GLU A 244 -16.07 12.69 0.99
CA GLU A 244 -16.99 12.11 1.97
C GLU A 244 -16.23 11.33 3.04
N VAL A 245 -16.73 11.32 4.28
CA VAL A 245 -16.25 10.43 5.34
C VAL A 245 -16.66 8.99 5.02
N LEU A 246 -15.72 8.07 5.13
CA LEU A 246 -16.02 6.64 5.11
C LEU A 246 -16.24 6.16 6.54
N ASP A 247 -17.39 5.53 6.81
CA ASP A 247 -17.69 5.01 8.14
C ASP A 247 -16.89 3.74 8.44
N ASP A 248 -15.80 3.88 9.17
CA ASP A 248 -14.96 2.79 9.65
C ASP A 248 -15.19 2.44 11.14
N SER A 249 -16.34 2.79 11.69
CA SER A 249 -16.71 2.44 13.08
C SER A 249 -16.81 0.93 13.31
N GLY A 250 -16.98 0.16 12.24
CA GLY A 250 -17.26 -1.27 12.27
C GLY A 250 -18.73 -1.60 12.46
N GLN A 251 -19.60 -0.58 12.46
CA GLN A 251 -21.06 -0.71 12.52
C GLN A 251 -21.71 -0.44 11.16
N ALA A 252 -20.95 0.12 10.20
CA ALA A 252 -21.41 0.31 8.84
C ALA A 252 -21.76 -1.03 8.17
N GLU A 253 -22.74 -1.02 7.28
CA GLU A 253 -23.10 -2.18 6.45
C GLU A 253 -21.88 -2.64 5.63
N PHE A 254 -21.08 -1.69 5.15
CA PHE A 254 -19.86 -1.91 4.40
C PHE A 254 -18.67 -1.29 5.13
N ASP A 255 -17.62 -2.06 5.22
CA ASP A 255 -16.44 -1.72 5.99
C ASP A 255 -15.31 -1.31 5.03
N PRO A 256 -14.91 -0.01 5.02
CA PRO A 256 -13.90 0.51 4.08
C PRO A 256 -12.47 0.08 4.45
N GLU A 257 -12.29 -1.09 4.99
CA GLU A 257 -10.99 -1.56 5.45
C GLU A 257 -10.42 -2.71 4.63
N LEU A 258 -9.12 -2.79 4.67
CA LEU A 258 -8.38 -3.98 4.27
C LEU A 258 -8.80 -5.17 5.15
N GLY A 259 -9.01 -6.34 4.57
CA GLY A 259 -9.29 -7.56 5.32
C GLY A 259 -8.21 -7.84 6.37
N ALA A 260 -8.61 -8.31 7.56
CA ALA A 260 -7.67 -8.64 8.64
C ALA A 260 -6.64 -9.70 8.20
N ASN A 261 -7.02 -10.59 7.27
CA ASN A 261 -6.12 -11.57 6.67
C ASN A 261 -4.93 -10.92 5.95
N ALA A 262 -5.10 -9.71 5.40
CA ALA A 262 -4.04 -8.98 4.68
C ALA A 262 -3.36 -7.88 5.52
N ALA A 263 -3.61 -7.82 6.84
CA ALA A 263 -2.93 -6.86 7.72
C ALA A 263 -1.38 -6.84 7.55
N PRO A 264 -0.68 -7.95 7.28
CA PRO A 264 0.76 -7.94 7.00
C PRO A 264 1.17 -7.12 5.77
N ALA A 265 0.27 -6.89 4.83
CA ALA A 265 0.53 -6.08 3.64
C ALA A 265 0.28 -4.58 3.85
N GLY A 266 -0.55 -4.18 4.85
CA GLY A 266 -0.92 -2.76 4.97
C GLY A 266 -1.71 -2.38 6.23
N GLY A 267 -1.83 -3.25 7.24
CA GLY A 267 -2.70 -3.03 8.39
C GLY A 267 -2.12 -2.21 9.56
N VAL A 268 -0.92 -1.62 9.40
CA VAL A 268 -0.32 -0.78 10.45
C VAL A 268 -0.90 0.63 10.40
N ALA A 269 -1.23 1.18 11.57
CA ALA A 269 -1.56 2.58 11.75
C ALA A 269 -0.60 3.21 12.75
N ALA A 270 -0.18 4.46 12.52
CA ALA A 270 0.77 5.15 13.37
C ALA A 270 0.58 6.67 13.30
N SER A 271 1.10 7.37 14.31
CA SER A 271 1.12 8.83 14.39
C SER A 271 2.42 9.43 13.86
N ALA A 272 2.47 10.77 13.73
CA ALA A 272 3.70 11.47 13.36
C ALA A 272 4.83 11.21 14.36
N ASN A 273 4.53 11.20 15.66
CA ASN A 273 5.52 10.88 16.69
C ASN A 273 6.06 9.45 16.55
N ASP A 274 5.21 8.47 16.27
CA ASP A 274 5.64 7.09 16.04
C ASP A 274 6.50 6.96 14.78
N MET A 275 6.10 7.62 13.68
CA MET A 275 6.87 7.61 12.44
C MET A 275 8.24 8.27 12.61
N GLY A 276 8.36 9.26 13.48
CA GLY A 276 9.66 9.84 13.85
C GLY A 276 10.59 8.81 14.49
N ARG A 277 10.07 7.99 15.41
CA ARG A 277 10.81 6.86 16.00
C ARG A 277 11.22 5.85 14.95
N TRP A 278 10.27 5.45 14.10
CA TRP A 278 10.52 4.49 13.04
C TRP A 278 11.60 4.94 12.05
N ILE A 279 11.52 6.17 11.57
CA ILE A 279 12.49 6.76 10.64
C ILE A 279 13.89 6.82 11.29
N ALA A 280 13.96 7.26 12.54
CA ALA A 280 15.25 7.31 13.27
C ALA A 280 15.89 5.92 13.39
N ILE A 281 15.11 4.89 13.74
CA ILE A 281 15.58 3.49 13.83
C ILE A 281 16.06 2.99 12.46
N GLN A 282 15.32 3.27 11.40
CA GLN A 282 15.71 2.87 10.04
C GLN A 282 17.04 3.52 9.64
N LEU A 283 17.17 4.84 9.77
CA LEU A 283 18.41 5.58 9.47
C LEU A 283 19.60 5.08 10.30
N ALA A 284 19.35 4.74 11.57
CA ALA A 284 20.34 4.17 12.49
C ALA A 284 20.60 2.65 12.28
N ARG A 285 20.10 2.08 11.16
CA ARG A 285 20.29 0.66 10.83
C ARG A 285 19.81 -0.29 11.93
N GLY A 286 18.69 0.04 12.58
CA GLY A 286 18.09 -0.77 13.63
C GLY A 286 18.48 -0.39 15.06
N ALA A 287 19.44 0.51 15.27
CA ALA A 287 19.74 1.01 16.61
C ALA A 287 18.55 1.79 17.18
N LEU A 288 18.22 1.49 18.44
CA LEU A 288 17.15 2.18 19.15
C LEU A 288 17.65 3.55 19.62
N PRO A 289 16.81 4.58 19.58
CA PRO A 289 17.11 5.85 20.23
C PRO A 289 17.47 5.61 21.71
N GLU A 290 18.29 6.49 22.30
CA GLU A 290 18.67 6.42 23.71
C GLU A 290 19.67 5.30 24.07
N GLY A 291 20.27 4.62 23.08
CA GLY A 291 21.32 3.61 23.31
C GLY A 291 20.83 2.31 23.97
N SER A 292 19.53 2.04 23.94
CA SER A 292 18.88 0.90 24.60
C SER A 292 19.00 -0.43 23.83
N GLY A 293 19.89 -0.52 22.83
CA GLY A 293 20.08 -1.72 22.01
C GLY A 293 19.63 -1.54 20.56
N ARG A 294 19.16 -2.62 19.96
CA ARG A 294 18.75 -2.65 18.54
C ARG A 294 17.42 -3.37 18.38
N LEU A 295 16.58 -2.87 17.51
CA LEU A 295 15.35 -3.56 17.11
C LEU A 295 15.67 -4.76 16.20
N PHE A 296 16.62 -4.57 15.29
CA PHE A 296 17.19 -5.59 14.42
C PHE A 296 18.67 -5.26 14.15
N SER A 297 19.43 -6.25 13.72
CA SER A 297 20.88 -6.10 13.48
C SER A 297 21.16 -5.21 12.26
N GLU A 298 22.35 -4.66 12.23
CA GLU A 298 22.81 -3.91 11.06
C GLU A 298 22.94 -4.82 9.82
N ALA A 299 23.26 -6.11 10.02
CA ALA A 299 23.27 -7.11 8.96
C ALA A 299 21.88 -7.29 8.35
N ALA A 300 20.83 -7.43 9.18
CA ALA A 300 19.46 -7.49 8.74
C ALA A 300 19.03 -6.20 8.01
N SER A 301 19.42 -5.02 8.54
CA SER A 301 19.16 -3.75 7.86
C SER A 301 19.80 -3.68 6.46
N ARG A 302 21.03 -4.15 6.31
CA ARG A 302 21.68 -4.21 4.98
C ARG A 302 20.90 -5.11 4.01
N GLN A 303 20.42 -6.28 4.48
CA GLN A 303 19.59 -7.17 3.65
C GLN A 303 18.27 -6.49 3.26
N MET A 304 17.59 -5.85 4.21
CA MET A 304 16.32 -5.17 3.97
C MET A 304 16.43 -4.02 2.95
N TRP A 305 17.60 -3.38 2.86
CA TRP A 305 17.82 -2.24 1.97
C TRP A 305 18.54 -2.60 0.67
N THR A 306 18.81 -3.88 0.42
CA THR A 306 19.44 -4.34 -0.82
C THR A 306 18.36 -4.68 -1.84
N PRO A 307 18.31 -4.01 -3.01
CA PRO A 307 17.32 -4.32 -4.04
C PRO A 307 17.54 -5.74 -4.56
N ARG A 308 16.45 -6.45 -4.78
CA ARG A 308 16.42 -7.85 -5.22
C ARG A 308 15.78 -8.04 -6.58
N VAL A 309 15.06 -7.03 -7.03
CA VAL A 309 14.42 -7.02 -8.34
C VAL A 309 14.50 -5.61 -8.92
N HIS A 310 14.80 -5.51 -10.21
CA HIS A 310 14.73 -4.25 -10.94
C HIS A 310 13.30 -3.95 -11.35
N LEU A 311 12.89 -2.70 -11.15
CA LEU A 311 11.60 -2.22 -11.63
C LEU A 311 11.79 -1.52 -12.97
N PRO A 312 10.84 -1.70 -13.91
CA PRO A 312 10.82 -0.91 -15.13
C PRO A 312 10.80 0.59 -14.82
N ILE A 313 11.62 1.35 -15.53
CA ILE A 313 11.63 2.80 -15.44
C ILE A 313 10.69 3.33 -16.50
N SER A 314 9.55 3.87 -16.06
CA SER A 314 8.65 4.65 -16.92
C SER A 314 8.89 6.14 -16.66
N PRO A 315 9.01 6.97 -17.69
CA PRO A 315 9.08 8.41 -17.51
C PRO A 315 7.89 8.91 -16.69
N ALA A 316 8.15 9.73 -15.67
CA ALA A 316 7.08 10.39 -14.96
C ALA A 316 6.31 11.32 -15.91
N PRO A 317 4.99 11.52 -15.72
CA PRO A 317 4.18 12.39 -16.59
C PRO A 317 4.76 13.81 -16.68
N GLY A 318 4.53 14.51 -17.79
CA GLY A 318 5.17 15.77 -18.17
C GLY A 318 5.43 16.78 -17.03
N PRO A 319 4.40 17.21 -16.26
CA PRO A 319 4.62 18.12 -15.13
C PRO A 319 5.55 17.57 -14.04
N ALA A 320 5.58 16.27 -13.85
CA ALA A 320 6.41 15.58 -12.86
C ALA A 320 7.66 14.91 -13.49
N ALA A 321 8.04 15.22 -14.73
CA ALA A 321 9.13 14.54 -15.47
C ALA A 321 10.46 14.54 -14.71
N ALA A 322 10.77 15.57 -13.93
CA ALA A 322 11.97 15.65 -13.10
C ALA A 322 12.02 14.61 -11.96
N ALA A 323 10.90 13.96 -11.66
CA ALA A 323 10.83 12.84 -10.71
C ALA A 323 11.23 11.49 -11.32
N THR A 324 11.49 11.40 -12.64
CA THR A 324 11.89 10.15 -13.29
C THR A 324 13.25 9.67 -12.74
N PRO A 325 13.34 8.45 -12.20
CA PRO A 325 14.61 7.92 -11.72
C PRO A 325 15.49 7.42 -12.87
N GLN A 326 16.78 7.28 -12.63
CA GLN A 326 17.71 6.56 -13.51
C GLN A 326 17.91 5.11 -13.05
N PHE A 327 17.66 4.83 -11.79
CA PHE A 327 17.68 3.51 -11.17
C PHE A 327 16.37 3.30 -10.38
N ASN A 328 15.80 2.10 -10.48
CA ASN A 328 14.61 1.73 -9.73
C ASN A 328 14.63 0.23 -9.41
N GLY A 329 14.56 -0.10 -8.12
CA GLY A 329 14.56 -1.47 -7.65
C GLY A 329 13.66 -1.65 -6.43
N TYR A 330 13.31 -2.90 -6.13
CA TYR A 330 12.57 -3.23 -4.92
C TYR A 330 13.41 -4.10 -4.00
N ALA A 331 13.51 -3.67 -2.76
CA ALA A 331 14.15 -4.35 -1.66
C ALA A 331 13.07 -5.00 -0.74
N LEU A 332 13.39 -5.35 0.49
CA LEU A 332 12.46 -6.03 1.37
C LEU A 332 11.51 -5.02 2.04
N GLY A 333 10.39 -4.75 1.39
CA GLY A 333 9.42 -3.75 1.85
C GLY A 333 9.80 -2.30 1.57
N TRP A 334 10.76 -2.08 0.70
CA TRP A 334 11.24 -0.75 0.30
C TRP A 334 11.47 -0.68 -1.20
N ASN A 335 11.04 0.42 -1.80
CA ASN A 335 11.46 0.81 -3.14
C ASN A 335 12.78 1.58 -3.00
N GLU A 336 13.85 1.09 -3.63
CA GLU A 336 15.12 1.80 -3.75
C GLU A 336 15.24 2.42 -5.12
N ARG A 337 15.41 3.72 -5.17
CA ARG A 337 15.56 4.47 -6.41
C ARG A 337 16.51 5.64 -6.22
N ASP A 338 16.90 6.26 -7.31
CA ASP A 338 17.53 7.58 -7.24
C ASP A 338 16.50 8.71 -7.46
N TYR A 339 16.87 9.86 -6.97
CA TYR A 339 16.26 11.14 -7.32
C TYR A 339 17.39 12.16 -7.50
N ARG A 340 17.51 12.69 -8.71
CA ARG A 340 18.59 13.63 -9.08
C ARG A 340 20.00 13.13 -8.67
N GLY A 341 20.24 11.84 -8.85
CA GLY A 341 21.53 11.19 -8.51
C GLY A 341 21.72 10.83 -7.05
N HIS A 342 20.74 11.07 -6.18
CA HIS A 342 20.78 10.70 -4.77
C HIS A 342 19.97 9.43 -4.52
N ARG A 343 20.55 8.49 -3.77
CA ARG A 343 19.91 7.25 -3.37
C ARG A 343 18.78 7.51 -2.36
N LEU A 344 17.61 7.00 -2.65
CA LEU A 344 16.44 7.04 -1.78
C LEU A 344 15.97 5.62 -1.46
N LEU A 345 15.43 5.46 -0.25
CA LEU A 345 14.55 4.36 0.10
C LEU A 345 13.18 4.97 0.40
N MET A 346 12.16 4.51 -0.29
CA MET A 346 10.83 5.06 -0.11
C MET A 346 9.75 3.97 -0.25
N HIS A 347 8.59 4.26 0.24
CA HIS A 347 7.39 3.48 -0.06
C HIS A 347 6.15 4.38 0.02
N THR A 348 5.20 4.17 -0.87
CA THR A 348 3.86 4.74 -0.75
C THR A 348 2.92 3.71 -0.16
N GLY A 349 1.85 4.15 0.47
CA GLY A 349 0.81 3.29 0.97
C GLY A 349 -0.56 3.86 0.67
N ALA A 350 -1.49 2.99 0.31
CA ALA A 350 -2.88 3.34 0.10
C ALA A 350 -3.77 2.26 0.68
N VAL A 351 -4.84 2.67 1.29
CA VAL A 351 -6.00 1.88 1.69
C VAL A 351 -7.23 2.75 1.47
N PHE A 352 -8.42 2.19 1.54
CA PHE A 352 -9.64 2.98 1.38
C PHE A 352 -9.63 4.22 2.27
N GLY A 353 -9.67 5.39 1.64
CA GLY A 353 -9.76 6.68 2.29
C GLY A 353 -8.51 7.16 3.04
N ALA A 354 -7.34 6.55 2.84
CA ALA A 354 -6.09 7.01 3.45
C ALA A 354 -4.88 6.68 2.58
N GLN A 355 -3.91 7.59 2.56
CA GLN A 355 -2.62 7.38 1.88
C GLN A 355 -1.46 7.86 2.75
N ALA A 356 -0.28 7.29 2.49
CA ALA A 356 0.94 7.68 3.16
C ALA A 356 2.15 7.56 2.22
N VAL A 357 3.20 8.32 2.51
CA VAL A 357 4.52 8.16 1.90
C VAL A 357 5.59 8.26 2.98
N ILE A 358 6.61 7.44 2.88
CA ILE A 358 7.84 7.50 3.67
C ILE A 358 9.03 7.59 2.73
N VAL A 359 9.99 8.44 3.07
CA VAL A 359 11.24 8.62 2.32
C VAL A 359 12.41 8.67 3.28
N LEU A 360 13.47 7.96 2.95
CA LEU A 360 14.77 8.03 3.61
C LEU A 360 15.83 8.47 2.59
N ILE A 361 16.69 9.38 2.98
CA ILE A 361 17.86 9.87 2.24
C ILE A 361 19.11 9.45 3.03
N PRO A 362 19.59 8.21 2.90
CA PRO A 362 20.66 7.70 3.76
C PRO A 362 21.94 8.53 3.69
N GLY A 363 22.28 9.05 2.50
CA GLY A 363 23.47 9.88 2.29
C GLY A 363 23.43 11.25 2.97
N ARG A 364 22.23 11.71 3.39
CA ARG A 364 22.03 12.95 4.15
C ARG A 364 21.66 12.70 5.61
N ASN A 365 21.45 11.44 5.99
CA ASN A 365 20.92 11.06 7.29
C ASN A 365 19.60 11.78 7.64
N VAL A 366 18.72 11.88 6.64
CA VAL A 366 17.40 12.52 6.72
C VAL A 366 16.34 11.52 6.31
N GLY A 367 15.18 11.61 6.94
CA GLY A 367 13.99 10.88 6.51
C GLY A 367 12.73 11.64 6.92
N PHE A 368 11.66 11.41 6.19
CA PHE A 368 10.37 12.03 6.47
C PHE A 368 9.21 11.13 6.04
N SER A 369 8.05 11.39 6.60
CA SER A 369 6.79 10.77 6.18
C SER A 369 5.66 11.79 6.13
N VAL A 370 4.72 11.56 5.22
CA VAL A 370 3.45 12.28 5.13
C VAL A 370 2.34 11.26 5.10
N ALA A 371 1.34 11.42 5.97
CA ALA A 371 0.14 10.60 5.99
C ALA A 371 -1.09 11.50 5.85
N ILE A 372 -2.04 11.12 5.02
CA ILE A 372 -3.29 11.86 4.76
C ILE A 372 -4.50 10.96 4.98
N ASN A 373 -5.60 11.54 5.41
CA ASN A 373 -6.85 10.81 5.65
C ASN A 373 -7.84 10.89 4.47
N CYS A 374 -7.30 10.86 3.25
CA CYS A 374 -8.08 10.77 2.01
C CYS A 374 -7.25 10.08 0.91
N GLU A 375 -7.83 9.96 -0.28
CA GLU A 375 -7.20 9.27 -1.41
C GLU A 375 -6.46 10.21 -2.39
N ASP A 376 -6.37 11.52 -2.07
CA ASP A 376 -5.73 12.53 -2.91
C ASP A 376 -4.20 12.55 -2.70
N GLY A 377 -3.53 11.48 -3.11
CA GLY A 377 -2.11 11.24 -2.85
C GLY A 377 -1.14 12.26 -3.45
N GLU A 378 -1.59 13.05 -4.42
CA GLU A 378 -0.82 14.16 -4.98
C GLU A 378 -0.41 15.20 -3.92
N ALA A 379 -1.21 15.38 -2.87
CA ALA A 379 -0.85 16.24 -1.75
C ALA A 379 0.36 15.69 -0.97
N ALA A 380 0.33 14.40 -0.63
CA ALA A 380 1.42 13.74 0.08
C ALA A 380 2.70 13.69 -0.76
N LEU A 381 2.58 13.37 -2.05
CA LEU A 381 3.71 13.39 -2.99
C LEU A 381 4.25 14.80 -3.20
N GLY A 382 3.38 15.82 -3.34
CA GLY A 382 3.79 17.22 -3.46
C GLY A 382 4.67 17.65 -2.30
N ILE A 383 4.21 17.43 -1.07
CA ILE A 383 4.97 17.74 0.15
C ILE A 383 6.29 16.93 0.19
N ALA A 384 6.24 15.64 -0.13
CA ALA A 384 7.43 14.78 -0.08
C ALA A 384 8.51 15.22 -1.08
N TYR A 385 8.13 15.59 -2.31
CA TYR A 385 9.10 16.05 -3.31
C TYR A 385 9.61 17.47 -3.04
N GLU A 386 8.82 18.36 -2.43
CA GLU A 386 9.32 19.66 -1.95
C GLU A 386 10.35 19.49 -0.83
N LEU A 387 10.16 18.52 0.08
CA LEU A 387 11.15 18.15 1.09
C LEU A 387 12.40 17.52 0.46
N LEU A 388 12.25 16.67 -0.57
CA LEU A 388 13.39 16.13 -1.31
C LEU A 388 14.23 17.24 -1.93
N ASP A 389 13.63 18.20 -2.61
CA ASP A 389 14.35 19.33 -3.20
C ASP A 389 15.09 20.14 -2.13
N HIS A 390 14.46 20.39 -0.97
CA HIS A 390 15.08 21.11 0.14
C HIS A 390 16.31 20.38 0.69
N TYR A 391 16.17 19.09 1.05
CA TYR A 391 17.26 18.34 1.68
C TYR A 391 18.37 17.88 0.71
N LEU A 392 18.13 18.00 -0.58
CA LEU A 392 19.09 17.71 -1.64
C LEU A 392 19.67 18.95 -2.31
N ASP A 393 19.43 20.15 -1.73
CA ASP A 393 19.90 21.43 -2.23
C ASP A 393 19.50 21.69 -3.70
N GLN A 394 18.29 21.26 -4.07
CA GLN A 394 17.76 21.42 -5.42
C GLN A 394 16.99 22.73 -5.56
N PRO A 395 16.90 23.30 -6.76
CA PRO A 395 16.03 24.43 -7.02
C PRO A 395 14.58 24.12 -6.63
N ARG A 396 13.94 25.07 -5.95
CA ARG A 396 12.54 24.93 -5.54
C ARG A 396 11.64 24.75 -6.76
N TYR A 397 10.80 23.72 -6.74
CA TYR A 397 9.80 23.45 -7.75
C TYR A 397 8.44 23.24 -7.06
N ASP A 398 7.35 23.69 -7.70
CA ASP A 398 6.00 23.50 -7.16
C ASP A 398 5.51 22.08 -7.46
N TRP A 399 5.98 21.12 -6.66
CA TRP A 399 5.63 19.72 -6.82
C TRP A 399 4.15 19.46 -6.57
N ALA A 400 3.51 20.21 -5.68
CA ALA A 400 2.09 20.05 -5.41
C ALA A 400 1.26 20.41 -6.65
N ALA A 401 1.54 21.54 -7.31
CA ALA A 401 0.89 21.90 -8.57
C ALA A 401 1.20 20.91 -9.69
N ALA A 402 2.44 20.41 -9.77
CA ALA A 402 2.83 19.42 -10.77
C ALA A 402 2.04 18.10 -10.63
N TRP A 403 1.92 17.57 -9.42
CA TRP A 403 1.17 16.33 -9.16
C TRP A 403 -0.34 16.51 -9.34
N GLN A 404 -0.91 17.67 -8.94
CA GLN A 404 -2.31 17.99 -9.24
C GLN A 404 -2.59 18.00 -10.75
N GLU A 405 -1.69 18.57 -11.53
CA GLU A 405 -1.83 18.58 -13.00
C GLU A 405 -1.72 17.17 -13.60
N VAL A 406 -0.85 16.32 -13.06
CA VAL A 406 -0.76 14.90 -13.46
C VAL A 406 -2.09 14.18 -13.20
N VAL A 407 -2.68 14.36 -12.02
CA VAL A 407 -3.97 13.77 -11.66
C VAL A 407 -5.07 14.32 -12.57
N ARG A 408 -5.16 15.62 -12.78
CA ARG A 408 -6.14 16.23 -13.67
C ARG A 408 -6.09 15.64 -15.08
N GLN A 409 -4.89 15.52 -15.66
CA GLN A 409 -4.70 14.93 -17.00
C GLN A 409 -5.05 13.44 -17.06
N ARG A 410 -4.75 12.70 -16.00
CA ARG A 410 -5.13 11.28 -15.86
C ARG A 410 -6.65 11.15 -15.86
N ASP A 411 -7.32 11.95 -15.05
CA ASP A 411 -8.76 11.91 -14.85
C ASP A 411 -9.53 12.31 -16.11
N GLU A 412 -9.10 13.37 -16.81
CA GLU A 412 -9.67 13.77 -18.09
C GLU A 412 -9.57 12.67 -19.14
N ARG A 413 -8.40 12.01 -19.24
CA ARG A 413 -8.21 10.88 -20.16
C ARG A 413 -9.10 9.70 -19.78
N ALA A 414 -9.22 9.39 -18.51
CA ALA A 414 -10.05 8.30 -18.02
C ALA A 414 -11.54 8.54 -18.27
N VAL A 415 -12.03 9.76 -18.05
CA VAL A 415 -13.41 10.14 -18.36
C VAL A 415 -13.68 10.04 -19.87
N ALA A 416 -12.74 10.47 -20.71
CA ALA A 416 -12.88 10.35 -22.18
C ALA A 416 -12.94 8.88 -22.61
N LEU A 417 -12.07 8.02 -22.06
CA LEU A 417 -12.09 6.58 -22.33
C LEU A 417 -13.40 5.93 -21.85
N LEU A 418 -13.87 6.26 -20.65
CA LEU A 418 -15.12 5.72 -20.12
C LEU A 418 -16.30 6.12 -21.04
N LYS A 419 -16.38 7.38 -21.47
CA LYS A 419 -17.40 7.85 -22.42
C LYS A 419 -17.34 7.07 -23.74
N GLN A 420 -16.14 6.86 -24.29
CA GLN A 420 -15.97 6.09 -25.52
C GLN A 420 -16.45 4.63 -25.35
N GLN A 421 -16.12 3.99 -24.25
CA GLN A 421 -16.50 2.60 -23.96
C GLN A 421 -18.01 2.44 -23.72
N THR A 422 -18.65 3.46 -23.15
CA THR A 422 -20.06 3.40 -22.76
C THR A 422 -21.02 4.05 -23.78
N SER A 423 -20.50 4.72 -24.82
CA SER A 423 -21.32 5.55 -25.72
C SER A 423 -22.28 4.77 -26.62
N THR A 424 -21.98 3.51 -26.94
CA THR A 424 -22.87 2.76 -27.84
C THR A 424 -22.76 1.24 -27.59
N PRO A 425 -23.45 0.69 -26.57
CA PRO A 425 -23.58 -0.76 -26.50
C PRO A 425 -24.30 -1.28 -27.76
N ALA A 426 -23.89 -2.42 -28.25
CA ALA A 426 -24.62 -3.08 -29.33
C ALA A 426 -26.06 -3.36 -28.87
N ARG A 427 -27.05 -2.99 -29.71
CA ARG A 427 -28.48 -3.24 -29.39
C ARG A 427 -28.83 -4.72 -29.61
N VAL A 428 -28.06 -5.61 -29.03
CA VAL A 428 -28.25 -7.07 -29.09
C VAL A 428 -28.53 -7.58 -27.69
N GLY A 429 -29.68 -8.19 -27.51
CA GLY A 429 -30.10 -8.80 -26.24
C GLY A 429 -29.26 -10.01 -25.87
N PRO A 430 -29.49 -10.56 -24.66
CA PRO A 430 -28.85 -11.77 -24.19
C PRO A 430 -29.36 -12.99 -24.98
N SER A 431 -28.47 -13.98 -25.17
CA SER A 431 -28.80 -15.20 -25.94
C SER A 431 -29.81 -16.12 -25.22
N LEU A 432 -29.92 -15.98 -23.89
CA LEU A 432 -30.81 -16.79 -23.05
C LEU A 432 -31.85 -15.90 -22.34
N PRO A 433 -33.01 -16.45 -21.97
CA PRO A 433 -33.90 -15.82 -20.99
C PRO A 433 -33.18 -15.56 -19.67
N LEU A 434 -33.51 -14.45 -18.98
CA LEU A 434 -32.78 -14.01 -17.78
C LEU A 434 -32.67 -15.09 -16.69
N GLU A 435 -33.72 -15.88 -16.48
CA GLU A 435 -33.72 -16.96 -15.49
C GLU A 435 -32.65 -18.04 -15.75
N ARG A 436 -32.19 -18.18 -17.00
CA ARG A 436 -31.15 -19.15 -17.37
C ARG A 436 -29.74 -18.70 -16.98
N TYR A 437 -29.53 -17.42 -16.64
CA TYR A 437 -28.27 -16.89 -16.11
C TYR A 437 -28.16 -17.10 -14.60
N ALA A 438 -29.27 -17.44 -13.91
CA ALA A 438 -29.26 -17.73 -12.49
C ALA A 438 -28.61 -19.09 -12.20
N GLY A 439 -27.89 -19.20 -11.09
CA GLY A 439 -27.23 -20.43 -10.68
C GLY A 439 -26.20 -20.23 -9.59
N ALA A 440 -25.64 -21.35 -9.14
CA ALA A 440 -24.48 -21.37 -8.25
C ALA A 440 -23.22 -21.58 -9.09
N PHE A 441 -22.20 -20.78 -8.81
CA PHE A 441 -20.91 -20.78 -9.51
C PHE A 441 -19.78 -20.80 -8.49
N ALA A 442 -18.60 -21.25 -8.90
CA ALA A 442 -17.42 -21.19 -8.08
C ALA A 442 -16.19 -20.92 -8.94
N ASP A 443 -15.29 -20.11 -8.39
CA ASP A 443 -13.93 -19.93 -8.86
C ASP A 443 -12.98 -20.75 -7.96
N ALA A 444 -11.90 -21.26 -8.51
CA ALA A 444 -11.01 -22.16 -7.78
C ALA A 444 -10.27 -21.48 -6.63
N TRP A 445 -9.82 -20.23 -6.83
CA TRP A 445 -9.08 -19.49 -5.81
C TRP A 445 -9.97 -18.56 -5.00
N TYR A 446 -10.98 -17.94 -5.63
CA TYR A 446 -11.86 -17.02 -4.93
C TYR A 446 -12.93 -17.77 -4.11
N GLY A 447 -13.60 -18.76 -4.70
CA GLY A 447 -14.64 -19.56 -4.07
C GLY A 447 -16.05 -19.32 -4.62
N PRO A 448 -17.11 -19.53 -3.80
CA PRO A 448 -18.49 -19.57 -4.27
C PRO A 448 -19.09 -18.17 -4.54
N MET A 449 -19.91 -18.11 -5.60
CA MET A 449 -20.72 -16.98 -6.00
C MET A 449 -22.09 -17.49 -6.46
N ALA A 450 -23.16 -16.74 -6.22
CA ALA A 450 -24.49 -17.08 -6.69
C ALA A 450 -25.07 -15.95 -7.55
N ILE A 451 -25.84 -16.32 -8.56
CA ILE A 451 -26.71 -15.39 -9.29
C ILE A 451 -28.16 -15.87 -9.08
N THR A 452 -28.98 -14.96 -8.60
CA THR A 452 -30.41 -15.23 -8.38
C THR A 452 -31.26 -14.42 -9.35
N HIS A 453 -32.39 -15.00 -9.78
CA HIS A 453 -33.39 -14.30 -10.58
C HIS A 453 -34.66 -14.13 -9.75
N HIS A 454 -35.11 -12.87 -9.61
CA HIS A 454 -36.37 -12.54 -8.92
C HIS A 454 -37.02 -11.34 -9.60
N GLU A 455 -38.31 -11.44 -9.90
CA GLU A 455 -39.11 -10.37 -10.53
C GLU A 455 -38.45 -9.73 -11.78
N GLY A 456 -37.86 -10.56 -12.65
CA GLY A 456 -37.21 -10.08 -13.88
C GLY A 456 -35.84 -9.42 -13.69
N ARG A 457 -35.24 -9.53 -12.51
CA ARG A 457 -33.92 -8.98 -12.19
C ARG A 457 -32.96 -10.08 -11.81
N LEU A 458 -31.69 -9.91 -12.18
CA LEU A 458 -30.60 -10.75 -11.74
C LEU A 458 -29.80 -10.04 -10.65
N THR A 459 -29.48 -10.77 -9.59
CA THR A 459 -28.58 -10.29 -8.52
C THR A 459 -27.41 -11.25 -8.39
N MET A 460 -26.18 -10.71 -8.42
CA MET A 460 -24.93 -11.43 -8.19
C MET A 460 -24.50 -11.23 -6.74
N ASP A 461 -24.04 -12.30 -6.09
CA ASP A 461 -23.66 -12.29 -4.69
C ASP A 461 -22.40 -13.15 -4.45
N PHE A 462 -21.29 -12.50 -4.10
CA PHE A 462 -20.03 -13.12 -3.75
C PHE A 462 -20.05 -13.56 -2.29
N LYS A 463 -20.11 -14.88 -2.04
CA LYS A 463 -20.40 -15.42 -0.70
C LYS A 463 -19.36 -15.12 0.37
N GLN A 464 -18.15 -14.74 -0.01
CA GLN A 464 -17.05 -14.50 0.92
C GLN A 464 -16.74 -13.01 1.12
N THR A 465 -17.34 -12.13 0.31
CA THR A 465 -17.14 -10.67 0.40
C THR A 465 -18.50 -9.99 0.55
N PRO A 466 -18.93 -9.68 1.77
CA PRO A 466 -20.30 -9.18 2.04
C PRO A 466 -20.70 -7.94 1.23
N GLY A 467 -19.75 -7.05 0.91
CA GLY A 467 -19.99 -5.85 0.09
C GLY A 467 -20.25 -6.15 -1.39
N MET A 468 -19.82 -7.32 -1.88
CA MET A 468 -19.94 -7.71 -3.30
C MET A 468 -21.27 -8.44 -3.56
N SER A 469 -22.36 -7.73 -3.35
CA SER A 469 -23.70 -8.10 -3.78
C SER A 469 -24.27 -6.94 -4.62
N GLY A 470 -24.84 -7.23 -5.80
CA GLY A 470 -25.31 -6.18 -6.70
C GLY A 470 -26.21 -6.68 -7.83
N GLU A 471 -26.96 -5.74 -8.42
CA GLU A 471 -27.84 -6.03 -9.56
C GLU A 471 -27.04 -6.16 -10.84
N LEU A 472 -27.28 -7.23 -11.62
CA LEU A 472 -26.76 -7.42 -12.97
C LEU A 472 -27.71 -6.77 -13.98
N ARG A 473 -27.30 -5.69 -14.59
CA ARG A 473 -28.03 -5.02 -15.67
C ARG A 473 -27.47 -5.43 -17.01
N HIS A 474 -28.34 -5.85 -17.92
CA HIS A 474 -27.90 -6.22 -19.28
C HIS A 474 -27.17 -5.06 -19.95
N TRP A 475 -25.99 -5.36 -20.51
CA TRP A 475 -25.18 -4.39 -21.26
C TRP A 475 -25.27 -4.63 -22.78
N GLN A 476 -24.80 -5.75 -23.24
CA GLN A 476 -24.88 -6.19 -24.64
C GLN A 476 -24.52 -7.67 -24.77
N TYR A 477 -25.10 -8.38 -25.73
CA TYR A 477 -24.88 -9.83 -25.91
C TYR A 477 -25.08 -10.57 -24.56
N ASP A 478 -24.18 -11.49 -24.22
CA ASP A 478 -24.18 -12.18 -22.93
C ASP A 478 -23.32 -11.48 -21.87
N THR A 479 -23.16 -10.16 -22.01
CA THR A 479 -22.45 -9.32 -21.04
C THR A 479 -23.44 -8.46 -20.27
N PHE A 480 -23.28 -8.48 -18.94
CA PHE A 480 -24.00 -7.64 -18.00
C PHE A 480 -23.03 -6.69 -17.32
N ARG A 481 -23.54 -5.63 -16.70
CA ARG A 481 -22.81 -4.76 -15.80
C ARG A 481 -23.35 -4.95 -14.39
N VAL A 482 -22.48 -5.14 -13.41
CA VAL A 482 -22.83 -5.17 -12.00
C VAL A 482 -22.48 -3.83 -11.35
N GLU A 483 -23.45 -3.28 -10.61
CA GLU A 483 -23.26 -2.20 -9.67
C GLU A 483 -23.39 -2.80 -8.27
N TRP A 484 -22.33 -2.69 -7.48
CA TRP A 484 -22.31 -3.27 -6.13
C TRP A 484 -23.10 -2.41 -5.15
N ARG A 485 -23.61 -3.02 -4.10
CA ARG A 485 -24.28 -2.29 -2.99
C ARG A 485 -23.28 -1.37 -2.27
N ASP A 486 -22.08 -1.83 -2.08
CA ASP A 486 -20.97 -1.00 -1.60
C ASP A 486 -20.37 -0.20 -2.76
N ARG A 487 -20.53 1.12 -2.71
CA ARG A 487 -20.06 2.06 -3.73
C ARG A 487 -18.53 2.28 -3.71
N LEU A 488 -17.81 1.70 -2.74
CA LEU A 488 -16.34 1.68 -2.75
C LEU A 488 -15.78 0.60 -3.68
N ILE A 489 -16.62 -0.35 -4.08
CA ILE A 489 -16.22 -1.46 -4.94
C ILE A 489 -16.43 -1.07 -6.39
N GLU A 490 -15.38 -1.24 -7.21
CA GLU A 490 -15.44 -0.92 -8.63
C GLU A 490 -16.51 -1.74 -9.37
N PRO A 491 -17.40 -1.09 -10.13
CA PRO A 491 -18.34 -1.81 -11.00
C PRO A 491 -17.62 -2.67 -12.02
N ALA A 492 -18.26 -3.78 -12.40
CA ALA A 492 -17.63 -4.71 -13.33
C ALA A 492 -18.56 -5.12 -14.49
N TYR A 493 -17.95 -5.37 -15.64
CA TYR A 493 -18.58 -6.15 -16.71
C TYR A 493 -18.48 -7.64 -16.36
N VAL A 494 -19.60 -8.35 -16.57
CA VAL A 494 -19.78 -9.77 -16.27
C VAL A 494 -20.19 -10.46 -17.57
N THR A 495 -19.30 -11.21 -18.17
CA THR A 495 -19.51 -11.86 -19.48
C THR A 495 -19.69 -13.36 -19.31
N PHE A 496 -20.79 -13.87 -19.80
CA PHE A 496 -21.11 -15.30 -19.82
C PHE A 496 -20.65 -15.92 -21.14
N SER A 497 -20.04 -17.10 -21.07
CA SER A 497 -19.76 -17.95 -22.24
C SER A 497 -20.65 -19.18 -22.18
N LEU A 498 -21.19 -19.59 -23.34
CA LEU A 498 -22.11 -20.72 -23.46
C LEU A 498 -21.42 -21.94 -24.08
N GLN A 499 -21.86 -23.11 -23.68
CA GLN A 499 -21.58 -24.40 -24.31
C GLN A 499 -22.40 -24.54 -25.60
N ALA A 500 -22.07 -25.55 -26.42
CA ALA A 500 -22.80 -25.86 -27.64
C ALA A 500 -24.30 -26.22 -27.41
N ASP A 501 -24.64 -26.69 -26.20
CA ASP A 501 -26.02 -27.01 -25.82
C ASP A 501 -26.78 -25.81 -25.22
N GLY A 502 -26.15 -24.63 -25.19
CA GLY A 502 -26.71 -23.41 -24.63
C GLY A 502 -26.67 -23.32 -23.10
N SER A 503 -26.00 -24.27 -22.41
CA SER A 503 -25.71 -24.11 -20.97
C SER A 503 -24.54 -23.16 -20.74
N ILE A 504 -24.48 -22.53 -19.53
CA ILE A 504 -23.36 -21.65 -19.18
C ILE A 504 -22.09 -22.49 -18.97
N ASP A 505 -21.01 -22.14 -19.69
CA ASP A 505 -19.68 -22.70 -19.50
C ASP A 505 -18.92 -21.99 -18.39
N ARG A 506 -18.87 -20.64 -18.47
CA ARG A 506 -18.09 -19.82 -17.55
C ARG A 506 -18.59 -18.39 -17.47
N ILE A 507 -18.12 -17.69 -16.42
CA ILE A 507 -18.31 -16.25 -16.24
C ILE A 507 -16.93 -15.62 -16.05
N ARG A 508 -16.66 -14.57 -16.84
CA ARG A 508 -15.47 -13.74 -16.74
C ARG A 508 -15.86 -12.31 -16.37
N MET A 509 -14.95 -11.61 -15.69
CA MET A 509 -15.22 -10.27 -15.23
C MET A 509 -14.07 -9.32 -15.56
N ARG A 510 -14.37 -8.03 -15.65
CA ARG A 510 -13.38 -6.95 -15.69
C ARG A 510 -13.99 -5.67 -15.14
N ALA A 511 -13.17 -4.80 -14.53
CA ALA A 511 -13.61 -3.50 -14.07
C ALA A 511 -14.16 -2.63 -15.22
N VAL A 512 -15.14 -1.77 -14.89
CA VAL A 512 -15.70 -0.78 -15.82
C VAL A 512 -14.78 0.43 -15.91
N SER A 513 -14.28 0.91 -14.77
CA SER A 513 -13.41 2.07 -14.69
C SER A 513 -12.02 1.77 -15.25
N PRO A 514 -11.47 2.63 -16.14
CA PRO A 514 -10.06 2.55 -16.53
C PRO A 514 -9.09 2.95 -15.42
N LEU A 515 -9.58 3.50 -14.31
CA LEU A 515 -8.82 3.86 -13.11
C LEU A 515 -9.03 2.87 -11.96
N ALA A 516 -9.70 1.75 -12.19
CA ALA A 516 -9.88 0.74 -11.17
C ALA A 516 -8.54 0.36 -10.54
N ASP A 517 -8.49 0.32 -9.20
CA ASP A 517 -7.30 -0.15 -8.50
C ASP A 517 -6.99 -1.59 -8.89
N PHE A 518 -5.71 -1.92 -9.04
CA PHE A 518 -5.26 -3.24 -9.47
C PHE A 518 -5.68 -4.36 -8.49
N SER A 519 -6.01 -4.01 -7.24
CA SER A 519 -6.52 -4.98 -6.26
C SER A 519 -7.92 -5.51 -6.59
N PHE A 520 -8.64 -4.85 -7.50
CA PHE A 520 -9.86 -5.41 -8.10
C PHE A 520 -9.50 -6.34 -9.28
N ASP A 521 -8.81 -7.42 -9.00
CA ASP A 521 -8.27 -8.37 -9.98
C ASP A 521 -9.36 -9.29 -10.61
N TYR A 522 -10.48 -8.68 -11.01
CA TYR A 522 -11.61 -9.35 -11.68
C TYR A 522 -11.21 -10.19 -12.90
N GLN A 523 -10.16 -9.78 -13.62
CA GLN A 523 -9.67 -10.43 -14.83
C GLN A 523 -9.13 -11.86 -14.54
N ASP A 524 -8.74 -12.14 -13.29
CA ASP A 524 -8.20 -13.44 -12.89
C ASP A 524 -9.29 -14.44 -12.47
N LEU A 525 -10.56 -13.97 -12.35
CA LEU A 525 -11.71 -14.81 -12.03
C LEU A 525 -12.13 -15.67 -13.23
N ASP A 526 -12.40 -16.96 -12.98
CA ASP A 526 -12.95 -17.93 -13.93
C ASP A 526 -14.06 -18.77 -13.25
N PHE A 527 -15.21 -18.15 -13.03
CA PHE A 527 -16.33 -18.83 -12.41
C PHE A 527 -16.90 -19.90 -13.33
N ARG A 528 -17.08 -21.09 -12.80
CA ARG A 528 -17.73 -22.24 -13.45
C ARG A 528 -19.00 -22.60 -12.71
N PRO A 529 -20.01 -23.20 -13.39
CA PRO A 529 -21.13 -23.80 -12.68
C PRO A 529 -20.68 -24.71 -11.56
N ALA A 530 -21.18 -24.49 -10.35
CA ALA A 530 -20.82 -25.34 -9.21
C ALA A 530 -21.33 -26.76 -9.46
N LYS A 531 -20.49 -27.76 -9.23
CA LYS A 531 -20.93 -29.17 -9.26
C LYS A 531 -21.98 -29.37 -8.16
N LYS A 532 -23.10 -29.99 -8.54
CA LYS A 532 -24.16 -30.37 -7.61
C LYS A 532 -23.67 -31.36 -6.56
#